data_40e426f52a991159a2c630ad695289da
#
_entry.id   40e426f52a991159a2c630ad695289da
#
_cell.length_a   1.000
_cell.length_b   1.000
_cell.length_c   1.000
_cell.angle_alpha   90.00
_cell.angle_beta   90.00
_cell.angle_gamma   90.00
#
_symmetry.space_group_name_H-M   'P 1'
#
loop_
_entity.id
_entity.type
_entity.pdbx_description
1 polymer ?
#
loop_
_entity_poly.entity_id
_entity_poly.type
_entity_poly.pdbx_seq_one_letter_code
_entity_poly.pdbx_strand_id
1 'polypeptide(L)'
;MQRALNGNGKANGVPIPRPKGNPDFPLRGFVRCATCDKGLTGGHATGRNKVKHARYWCWNQICALRVGVSKEKLESDCLRLLAMYQPTEEFIAEKGKIAARAWEHRKARTAEDSRALSVRLQEQTTLNQKLILAKLKGEVSQSDFDAVKPGIDQEIAAIEESKKALEMESTTMAGLIDAMKVKLVDLVATWRGSGISERCELQNAMFPEGLPYSEKKGFFEPGKSSLINEFTDMLVALLVPVW
;
A
#
# COMPACT_ATOMS: atom_id res chain seq x y z
N MET A 1 -24.73 -16.86 -20.91
CA MET A 1 -23.57 -17.25 -20.10
C MET A 1 -22.36 -16.30 -20.21
N GLN A 2 -21.98 -15.82 -21.41
CA GLN A 2 -20.82 -14.91 -21.60
C GLN A 2 -20.93 -13.52 -20.91
N ARG A 3 -22.13 -12.98 -20.68
CA ARG A 3 -22.31 -11.69 -19.97
C ARG A 3 -21.92 -11.70 -18.48
N ALA A 4 -22.00 -12.86 -17.83
CA ALA A 4 -21.62 -13.04 -16.43
C ALA A 4 -20.10 -13.08 -16.25
N LEU A 5 -19.36 -13.59 -17.24
CA LEU A 5 -17.90 -13.68 -17.24
C LEU A 5 -17.21 -12.32 -17.42
N ASN A 6 -17.90 -11.33 -18.02
CA ASN A 6 -17.35 -9.99 -18.25
C ASN A 6 -17.64 -8.99 -17.10
N GLY A 7 -18.09 -9.44 -15.94
CA GLY A 7 -18.29 -8.58 -14.75
C GLY A 7 -19.43 -7.56 -14.85
N ASN A 8 -20.29 -7.66 -15.88
CA ASN A 8 -21.39 -6.72 -16.14
C ASN A 8 -22.79 -7.30 -15.87
N GLY A 9 -22.90 -8.41 -15.15
CA GLY A 9 -24.13 -9.11 -14.90
C GLY A 9 -24.49 -9.23 -13.42
N LYS A 10 -25.71 -9.70 -13.16
CA LYS A 10 -26.13 -10.19 -11.85
C LYS A 10 -26.07 -11.72 -11.89
N ALA A 11 -25.32 -12.34 -10.99
CA ALA A 11 -25.40 -13.77 -10.76
C ALA A 11 -26.49 -14.02 -9.71
N ASN A 12 -27.55 -14.73 -10.08
CA ASN A 12 -28.66 -15.06 -9.18
C ASN A 12 -29.29 -13.85 -8.47
N GLY A 13 -29.38 -12.69 -9.17
CA GLY A 13 -29.97 -11.47 -8.58
C GLY A 13 -29.02 -10.63 -7.72
N VAL A 14 -27.84 -11.16 -7.37
CA VAL A 14 -26.83 -10.44 -6.58
C VAL A 14 -25.89 -9.67 -7.52
N PRO A 15 -25.60 -8.36 -7.25
CA PRO A 15 -24.63 -7.62 -8.03
C PRO A 15 -23.25 -8.27 -7.92
N ILE A 16 -22.63 -8.65 -9.05
CA ILE A 16 -21.25 -9.13 -9.06
C ILE A 16 -20.33 -7.94 -8.73
N PRO A 17 -19.51 -8.01 -7.66
CA PRO A 17 -18.56 -6.96 -7.35
C PRO A 17 -17.63 -6.74 -8.56
N ARG A 18 -17.52 -5.50 -9.03
CA ARG A 18 -16.57 -5.17 -10.09
C ARG A 18 -15.15 -5.22 -9.50
N PRO A 19 -14.20 -5.88 -10.16
CA PRO A 19 -12.82 -5.88 -9.69
C PRO A 19 -12.33 -4.44 -9.55
N LYS A 20 -11.67 -4.16 -8.41
CA LYS A 20 -10.99 -2.88 -8.19
C LYS A 20 -9.82 -2.80 -9.17
N GLY A 21 -9.81 -1.75 -10.00
CA GLY A 21 -8.80 -1.56 -11.05
C GLY A 21 -9.19 -2.25 -12.37
N ASN A 22 -9.20 -1.47 -13.44
CA ASN A 22 -9.34 -1.98 -14.80
C ASN A 22 -8.06 -1.65 -15.55
N PRO A 23 -7.29 -2.65 -16.05
CA PRO A 23 -6.04 -2.41 -16.78
C PRO A 23 -6.21 -1.46 -17.95
N ASP A 24 -7.36 -1.52 -18.62
CA ASP A 24 -7.67 -0.64 -19.74
C ASP A 24 -8.00 0.79 -19.33
N PHE A 25 -8.40 1.02 -18.08
CA PHE A 25 -8.83 2.32 -17.56
C PHE A 25 -8.25 2.58 -16.17
N PRO A 26 -6.91 2.79 -16.05
CA PRO A 26 -6.22 2.91 -14.76
C PRO A 26 -6.65 4.13 -13.92
N LEU A 27 -7.20 5.16 -14.54
CA LEU A 27 -7.64 6.39 -13.86
C LEU A 27 -9.12 6.34 -13.42
N ARG A 28 -9.79 5.20 -13.64
CA ARG A 28 -11.20 5.03 -13.27
C ARG A 28 -11.39 5.08 -11.76
N GLY A 29 -12.30 5.94 -11.31
CA GLY A 29 -12.63 6.12 -9.89
C GLY A 29 -11.63 6.98 -9.13
N PHE A 30 -10.37 7.04 -9.59
CA PHE A 30 -9.33 7.89 -9.04
C PHE A 30 -9.50 9.35 -9.49
N VAL A 31 -9.71 9.58 -10.78
CA VAL A 31 -10.03 10.92 -11.29
C VAL A 31 -11.49 11.26 -10.99
N ARG A 32 -11.72 12.44 -10.45
CA ARG A 32 -13.02 12.92 -9.99
C ARG A 32 -13.54 14.03 -10.88
N CYS A 33 -14.86 14.10 -11.04
CA CYS A 33 -15.50 15.20 -11.76
C CYS A 33 -15.40 16.49 -10.95
N ALA A 34 -14.77 17.53 -11.49
CA ALA A 34 -14.61 18.81 -10.81
C ALA A 34 -15.94 19.50 -10.43
N THR A 35 -17.07 19.11 -11.05
CA THR A 35 -18.38 19.72 -10.78
C THR A 35 -19.16 19.01 -9.68
N CYS A 36 -19.12 17.68 -9.61
CA CYS A 36 -19.94 16.91 -8.68
C CYS A 36 -19.14 15.96 -7.79
N ASP A 37 -17.83 16.01 -7.88
CA ASP A 37 -16.87 15.25 -7.08
C ASP A 37 -17.03 13.72 -7.12
N LYS A 38 -17.78 13.18 -8.06
CA LYS A 38 -17.91 11.73 -8.27
C LYS A 38 -16.77 11.22 -9.13
N GLY A 39 -16.23 10.05 -8.78
CA GLY A 39 -15.20 9.39 -9.57
C GLY A 39 -15.66 9.13 -11.00
N LEU A 40 -14.77 9.41 -11.98
CA LEU A 40 -15.06 9.13 -13.38
C LEU A 40 -15.11 7.63 -13.61
N THR A 41 -16.04 7.18 -14.47
CA THR A 41 -16.04 5.82 -14.98
C THR A 41 -15.26 5.76 -16.30
N GLY A 42 -14.70 4.59 -16.64
CA GLY A 42 -13.99 4.35 -17.88
C GLY A 42 -14.60 3.16 -18.63
N GLY A 43 -14.60 3.23 -19.95
CA GLY A 43 -15.12 2.17 -20.79
C GLY A 43 -15.09 2.54 -22.27
N HIS A 44 -15.57 1.61 -23.10
CA HIS A 44 -15.69 1.80 -24.54
C HIS A 44 -17.10 2.27 -24.87
N ALA A 45 -17.21 3.45 -25.47
CA ALA A 45 -18.46 3.98 -26.01
C ALA A 45 -18.52 3.68 -27.52
N THR A 46 -19.66 3.17 -28.02
CA THR A 46 -19.86 2.92 -29.44
C THR A 46 -20.37 4.21 -30.08
N GLY A 47 -19.59 4.75 -31.01
CA GLY A 47 -19.98 5.91 -31.80
C GLY A 47 -21.03 5.58 -32.86
N ARG A 48 -21.51 6.63 -33.56
CA ARG A 48 -22.54 6.53 -34.62
C ARG A 48 -22.13 5.56 -35.75
N ASN A 49 -20.82 5.48 -36.03
CA ASN A 49 -20.26 4.60 -37.06
C ASN A 49 -19.89 3.20 -36.54
N LYS A 50 -20.48 2.76 -35.43
CA LYS A 50 -20.19 1.48 -34.76
C LYS A 50 -18.71 1.32 -34.31
N VAL A 51 -17.90 2.36 -34.40
CA VAL A 51 -16.52 2.39 -33.88
C VAL A 51 -16.55 2.55 -32.35
N LYS A 52 -15.76 1.72 -31.67
CA LYS A 52 -15.61 1.79 -30.21
C LYS A 52 -14.52 2.80 -29.87
N HIS A 53 -14.86 3.76 -29.03
CA HIS A 53 -13.95 4.78 -28.53
C HIS A 53 -13.74 4.58 -27.01
N ALA A 54 -12.51 4.45 -26.58
CA ALA A 54 -12.15 4.38 -25.17
C ALA A 54 -12.28 5.80 -24.54
N ARG A 55 -13.09 5.92 -23.50
CA ARG A 55 -13.39 7.22 -22.88
C ARG A 55 -13.53 7.09 -21.36
N TYR A 56 -13.28 8.20 -20.68
CA TYR A 56 -13.69 8.42 -19.31
C TYR A 56 -14.86 9.42 -19.28
N TRP A 57 -15.82 9.22 -18.36
CA TRP A 57 -16.94 10.14 -18.22
C TRP A 57 -17.51 10.16 -16.80
N CYS A 58 -18.16 11.28 -16.47
CA CYS A 58 -18.97 11.40 -15.26
C CYS A 58 -20.29 10.65 -15.45
N TRP A 59 -20.54 9.65 -14.62
CA TRP A 59 -21.74 8.84 -14.68
C TRP A 59 -22.96 9.48 -13.95
N ASN A 60 -22.72 10.55 -13.15
CA ASN A 60 -23.77 11.20 -12.39
C ASN A 60 -24.74 11.93 -13.31
N GLN A 61 -26.00 11.48 -13.35
CA GLN A 61 -27.02 11.99 -14.26
C GLN A 61 -27.48 13.42 -13.95
N ILE A 62 -27.37 13.84 -12.67
CA ILE A 62 -27.73 15.18 -12.22
C ILE A 62 -26.56 16.17 -12.23
N CYS A 63 -25.40 15.76 -12.73
CA CYS A 63 -24.26 16.66 -12.84
C CYS A 63 -24.48 17.69 -13.95
N ALA A 64 -24.41 18.98 -13.60
CA ALA A 64 -24.67 20.07 -14.52
C ALA A 64 -23.66 20.16 -15.69
N LEU A 65 -22.38 19.82 -15.41
CA LEU A 65 -21.30 19.82 -16.40
C LEU A 65 -20.63 18.45 -16.37
N ARG A 66 -21.22 17.48 -17.05
CA ARG A 66 -20.65 16.14 -17.14
C ARG A 66 -19.31 16.16 -17.88
N VAL A 67 -18.27 15.71 -17.22
CA VAL A 67 -16.98 15.46 -17.88
C VAL A 67 -17.12 14.27 -18.84
N GLY A 68 -16.59 14.41 -20.06
CA GLY A 68 -16.53 13.36 -21.05
C GLY A 68 -15.28 13.53 -21.90
N VAL A 69 -14.22 12.74 -21.63
CA VAL A 69 -12.89 12.91 -22.21
C VAL A 69 -12.41 11.59 -22.83
N SER A 70 -11.62 11.65 -23.91
CA SER A 70 -10.97 10.46 -24.47
C SER A 70 -9.95 9.88 -23.49
N LYS A 71 -9.75 8.57 -23.56
CA LYS A 71 -8.75 7.88 -22.73
C LYS A 71 -7.37 8.47 -22.93
N GLU A 72 -6.96 8.64 -24.18
CA GLU A 72 -5.65 9.13 -24.56
C GLU A 72 -5.38 10.53 -23.98
N LYS A 73 -6.39 11.41 -24.06
CA LYS A 73 -6.26 12.77 -23.54
C LYS A 73 -6.12 12.79 -22.02
N LEU A 74 -7.00 12.08 -21.29
CA LEU A 74 -6.95 12.07 -19.83
C LEU A 74 -5.65 11.45 -19.30
N GLU A 75 -5.23 10.33 -19.87
CA GLU A 75 -3.99 9.66 -19.48
C GLU A 75 -2.75 10.50 -19.83
N SER A 76 -2.75 11.18 -20.98
CA SER A 76 -1.68 12.14 -21.35
C SER A 76 -1.64 13.33 -20.40
N ASP A 77 -2.80 13.88 -20.01
CA ASP A 77 -2.88 14.98 -19.05
C ASP A 77 -2.37 14.54 -17.68
N CYS A 78 -2.69 13.31 -17.26
CA CYS A 78 -2.17 12.73 -16.02
C CYS A 78 -0.66 12.55 -16.04
N LEU A 79 -0.09 12.06 -17.13
CA LEU A 79 1.36 11.93 -17.27
C LEU A 79 2.07 13.28 -17.24
N ARG A 80 1.47 14.32 -17.83
CA ARG A 80 2.01 15.69 -17.74
C ARG A 80 1.98 16.19 -16.29
N LEU A 81 0.90 15.92 -15.57
CA LEU A 81 0.81 16.27 -14.15
C LEU A 81 1.90 15.54 -13.34
N LEU A 82 2.08 14.24 -13.55
CA LEU A 82 3.14 13.48 -12.89
C LEU A 82 4.54 14.05 -13.18
N ALA A 83 4.80 14.45 -14.42
CA ALA A 83 6.07 15.09 -14.78
C ALA A 83 6.29 16.44 -14.07
N MET A 84 5.23 17.20 -13.78
CA MET A 84 5.32 18.45 -13.02
C MET A 84 5.62 18.21 -11.53
N TYR A 85 5.24 17.06 -11.00
CA TYR A 85 5.51 16.64 -9.63
C TYR A 85 6.75 15.74 -9.51
N GLN A 86 7.54 15.60 -10.57
CA GLN A 86 8.78 14.86 -10.55
C GLN A 86 9.73 15.47 -9.50
N PRO A 87 10.14 14.71 -8.45
CA PRO A 87 11.08 15.20 -7.47
C PRO A 87 12.46 15.45 -8.12
N THR A 88 13.17 16.47 -7.66
CA THR A 88 14.55 16.67 -8.06
C THR A 88 15.46 15.62 -7.42
N GLU A 89 16.60 15.34 -8.07
CA GLU A 89 17.60 14.41 -7.51
C GLU A 89 18.08 14.85 -6.12
N GLU A 90 18.25 16.17 -5.92
CA GLU A 90 18.63 16.74 -4.63
C GLU A 90 17.59 16.46 -3.55
N PHE A 91 16.30 16.62 -3.88
CA PHE A 91 15.19 16.32 -2.99
C PHE A 91 15.15 14.84 -2.62
N ILE A 92 15.29 13.93 -3.60
CA ILE A 92 15.35 12.48 -3.37
C ILE A 92 16.54 12.11 -2.48
N ALA A 93 17.72 12.72 -2.72
CA ALA A 93 18.91 12.48 -1.93
C ALA A 93 18.75 12.97 -0.48
N GLU A 94 18.18 14.16 -0.27
CA GLU A 94 17.94 14.70 1.07
C GLU A 94 16.93 13.87 1.85
N LYS A 95 15.78 13.53 1.23
CA LYS A 95 14.76 12.69 1.86
C LYS A 95 15.24 11.27 2.09
N GLY A 96 16.05 10.73 1.17
CA GLY A 96 16.72 9.46 1.36
C GLY A 96 17.65 9.42 2.58
N LYS A 97 18.36 10.52 2.89
CA LYS A 97 19.17 10.64 4.12
C LYS A 97 18.30 10.64 5.37
N ILE A 98 17.16 11.34 5.35
CA ILE A 98 16.21 11.36 6.48
C ILE A 98 15.63 9.96 6.70
N ALA A 99 15.18 9.30 5.64
CA ALA A 99 14.67 7.94 5.70
C ALA A 99 15.73 6.94 6.22
N ALA A 100 16.97 7.06 5.74
CA ALA A 100 18.07 6.23 6.22
C ALA A 100 18.35 6.43 7.72
N ARG A 101 18.35 7.67 8.22
CA ARG A 101 18.52 7.94 9.65
C ARG A 101 17.39 7.37 10.49
N ALA A 102 16.14 7.57 10.08
CA ALA A 102 14.98 7.00 10.76
C ALA A 102 15.05 5.47 10.79
N TRP A 103 15.49 4.87 9.68
CA TRP A 103 15.71 3.44 9.58
C TRP A 103 16.81 2.94 10.53
N GLU A 104 17.96 3.61 10.60
CA GLU A 104 19.03 3.23 11.53
C GLU A 104 18.57 3.31 12.99
N HIS A 105 17.82 4.33 13.37
CA HIS A 105 17.21 4.40 14.70
C HIS A 105 16.26 3.24 14.98
N ARG A 106 15.40 2.90 14.01
CA ARG A 106 14.47 1.77 14.14
C ARG A 106 15.22 0.44 14.24
N LYS A 107 16.22 0.23 13.39
CA LYS A 107 17.08 -0.96 13.41
C LYS A 107 17.79 -1.13 14.75
N ALA A 108 18.33 -0.07 15.32
CA ALA A 108 18.94 -0.10 16.65
C ALA A 108 17.95 -0.54 17.73
N ARG A 109 16.73 0.02 17.72
CA ARG A 109 15.66 -0.36 18.64
C ARG A 109 15.21 -1.81 18.44
N THR A 110 14.96 -2.23 17.21
CA THR A 110 14.62 -3.63 16.88
C THR A 110 15.71 -4.61 17.33
N ALA A 111 16.98 -4.22 17.23
CA ALA A 111 18.09 -5.03 17.71
C ALA A 111 18.11 -5.14 19.25
N GLU A 112 17.72 -4.07 19.96
CA GLU A 112 17.59 -4.08 21.41
C GLU A 112 16.42 -4.97 21.85
N ASP A 113 15.26 -4.85 21.21
CA ASP A 113 14.09 -5.71 21.45
C ASP A 113 14.41 -7.18 21.16
N SER A 114 15.11 -7.47 20.08
CA SER A 114 15.56 -8.83 19.73
C SER A 114 16.53 -9.41 20.76
N ARG A 115 17.43 -8.59 21.33
CA ARG A 115 18.31 -9.02 22.43
C ARG A 115 17.52 -9.32 23.69
N ALA A 116 16.57 -8.46 24.07
CA ALA A 116 15.71 -8.69 25.23
C ALA A 116 14.91 -9.99 25.10
N LEU A 117 14.30 -10.23 23.92
CA LEU A 117 13.61 -11.50 23.62
C LEU A 117 14.56 -12.72 23.69
N SER A 118 15.82 -12.56 23.25
CA SER A 118 16.82 -13.63 23.29
C SER A 118 17.19 -13.99 24.73
N VAL A 119 17.35 -13.02 25.62
CA VAL A 119 17.58 -13.26 27.05
C VAL A 119 16.39 -13.98 27.67
N ARG A 120 15.17 -13.50 27.40
CA ARG A 120 13.95 -14.14 27.92
C ARG A 120 13.77 -15.58 27.41
N LEU A 121 14.09 -15.83 26.14
CA LEU A 121 14.10 -17.19 25.56
C LEU A 121 15.08 -18.10 26.29
N GLN A 122 16.28 -17.60 26.56
CA GLN A 122 17.30 -18.37 27.30
C GLN A 122 16.86 -18.69 28.74
N GLU A 123 16.22 -17.74 29.42
CA GLU A 123 15.68 -17.93 30.76
C GLU A 123 14.59 -19.03 30.76
N GLN A 124 13.63 -18.95 29.83
CA GLN A 124 12.57 -19.96 29.72
C GLN A 124 13.10 -21.33 29.31
N THR A 125 14.06 -21.39 28.40
CA THR A 125 14.73 -22.65 28.03
C THR A 125 15.45 -23.26 29.21
N THR A 126 16.14 -22.45 30.02
CA THR A 126 16.81 -22.91 31.23
C THR A 126 15.82 -23.42 32.26
N LEU A 127 14.69 -22.73 32.46
CA LEU A 127 13.62 -23.16 33.35
C LEU A 127 13.03 -24.49 32.88
N ASN A 128 12.78 -24.64 31.60
CA ASN A 128 12.31 -25.87 30.98
C ASN A 128 13.28 -27.05 31.25
N GLN A 129 14.58 -26.85 31.05
CA GLN A 129 15.61 -27.83 31.30
C GLN A 129 15.64 -28.24 32.80
N LYS A 130 15.54 -27.26 33.71
CA LYS A 130 15.47 -27.54 35.16
C LYS A 130 14.23 -28.37 35.53
N LEU A 131 13.08 -28.04 34.98
CA LEU A 131 11.82 -28.78 35.20
C LEU A 131 11.96 -30.24 34.72
N ILE A 132 12.54 -30.47 33.55
CA ILE A 132 12.76 -31.79 33.00
C ILE A 132 13.74 -32.58 33.89
N LEU A 133 14.85 -31.96 34.33
CA LEU A 133 15.80 -32.61 35.24
C LEU A 133 15.20 -32.95 36.58
N ALA A 134 14.42 -32.06 37.20
CA ALA A 134 13.73 -32.33 38.45
C ALA A 134 12.72 -33.49 38.32
N LYS A 135 12.04 -33.56 37.17
CA LYS A 135 11.16 -34.68 36.84
C LYS A 135 11.90 -36.02 36.74
N LEU A 136 13.06 -36.01 36.04
CA LEU A 136 13.88 -37.22 35.91
C LEU A 136 14.46 -37.71 37.25
N LYS A 137 14.71 -36.79 38.18
CA LYS A 137 15.16 -37.12 39.55
C LYS A 137 14.03 -37.55 40.49
N GLY A 138 12.76 -37.45 40.06
CA GLY A 138 11.62 -37.77 40.89
C GLY A 138 11.25 -36.67 41.91
N GLU A 139 11.82 -35.45 41.78
CA GLU A 139 11.59 -34.32 42.67
C GLU A 139 10.24 -33.61 42.37
N VAL A 140 9.64 -33.87 41.21
CA VAL A 140 8.36 -33.28 40.78
C VAL A 140 7.38 -34.36 40.40
N SER A 141 6.14 -34.25 40.88
CA SER A 141 5.06 -35.20 40.56
C SER A 141 4.67 -35.12 39.07
N GLN A 142 3.99 -36.15 38.54
CA GLN A 142 3.48 -36.12 37.18
C GLN A 142 2.44 -35.01 36.98
N SER A 143 1.57 -34.85 37.94
CA SER A 143 0.51 -33.83 37.93
C SER A 143 1.07 -32.42 37.86
N ASP A 144 2.11 -32.13 38.67
CA ASP A 144 2.72 -30.79 38.69
C ASP A 144 3.50 -30.51 37.40
N PHE A 145 4.19 -31.52 36.86
CA PHE A 145 4.89 -31.42 35.58
C PHE A 145 3.91 -31.09 34.44
N ASP A 146 2.81 -31.84 34.35
CA ASP A 146 1.80 -31.67 33.30
C ASP A 146 1.03 -30.32 33.43
N ALA A 147 0.97 -29.76 34.65
CA ALA A 147 0.36 -28.46 34.91
C ALA A 147 1.28 -27.28 34.44
N VAL A 148 2.60 -27.41 34.62
CA VAL A 148 3.56 -26.32 34.40
C VAL A 148 4.18 -26.34 32.97
N LYS A 149 4.50 -27.54 32.48
CA LYS A 149 5.21 -27.73 31.22
C LYS A 149 4.54 -27.06 30.03
N PRO A 150 3.22 -27.16 29.79
CA PRO A 150 2.56 -26.51 28.66
C PRO A 150 2.69 -24.97 28.64
N GLY A 151 2.68 -24.35 29.85
CA GLY A 151 2.85 -22.91 29.98
C GLY A 151 4.23 -22.44 29.54
N ILE A 152 5.28 -23.18 29.93
CA ILE A 152 6.66 -22.87 29.52
C ILE A 152 6.82 -23.03 27.97
N ASP A 153 6.29 -24.13 27.42
CA ASP A 153 6.38 -24.38 25.98
C ASP A 153 5.63 -23.32 25.17
N GLN A 154 4.47 -22.89 25.64
CA GLN A 154 3.68 -21.85 25.01
C GLN A 154 4.41 -20.50 25.03
N GLU A 155 5.07 -20.17 26.14
CA GLU A 155 5.85 -18.93 26.26
C GLU A 155 7.09 -18.96 25.34
N ILE A 156 7.80 -20.08 25.25
CA ILE A 156 8.92 -20.25 24.32
C ILE A 156 8.45 -20.03 22.88
N ALA A 157 7.36 -20.67 22.47
CA ALA A 157 6.81 -20.54 21.11
C ALA A 157 6.40 -19.09 20.80
N ALA A 158 5.78 -18.38 21.74
CA ALA A 158 5.39 -16.98 21.59
C ALA A 158 6.61 -16.03 21.41
N ILE A 159 7.68 -16.29 22.15
CA ILE A 159 8.93 -15.52 22.03
C ILE A 159 9.59 -15.77 20.67
N GLU A 160 9.66 -17.02 20.21
CA GLU A 160 10.23 -17.38 18.91
C GLU A 160 9.44 -16.74 17.75
N GLU A 161 8.11 -16.77 17.81
CA GLU A 161 7.25 -16.10 16.82
C GLU A 161 7.49 -14.59 16.81
N SER A 162 7.58 -13.94 17.97
CA SER A 162 7.88 -12.51 18.09
C SER A 162 9.23 -12.15 17.49
N LYS A 163 10.28 -12.94 17.72
CA LYS A 163 11.62 -12.75 17.11
C LYS A 163 11.54 -12.85 15.59
N LYS A 164 10.87 -13.87 15.08
CA LYS A 164 10.71 -14.05 13.63
C LYS A 164 9.96 -12.89 12.99
N ALA A 165 8.92 -12.36 13.63
CA ALA A 165 8.18 -11.20 13.16
C ALA A 165 9.08 -9.96 13.06
N LEU A 166 9.91 -9.68 14.06
CA LEU A 166 10.88 -8.57 14.05
C LEU A 166 11.91 -8.69 12.93
N GLU A 167 12.43 -9.89 12.68
CA GLU A 167 13.40 -10.14 11.61
C GLU A 167 12.77 -9.91 10.23
N MET A 168 11.55 -10.41 10.01
CA MET A 168 10.81 -10.22 8.75
C MET A 168 10.52 -8.74 8.50
N GLU A 169 10.09 -8.00 9.50
CA GLU A 169 9.82 -6.57 9.40
C GLU A 169 11.08 -5.79 9.01
N SER A 170 12.21 -6.10 9.64
CA SER A 170 13.50 -5.47 9.34
C SER A 170 13.94 -5.67 7.88
N THR A 171 13.82 -6.89 7.36
CA THR A 171 14.21 -7.20 5.98
C THR A 171 13.31 -6.54 4.96
N THR A 172 12.00 -6.52 5.20
CA THR A 172 11.01 -5.95 4.29
C THR A 172 11.18 -4.45 4.14
N MET A 173 11.47 -3.73 5.22
CA MET A 173 11.63 -2.27 5.21
C MET A 173 12.87 -1.81 4.45
N ALA A 174 14.00 -2.50 4.57
CA ALA A 174 15.21 -2.16 3.81
C ALA A 174 14.96 -2.25 2.30
N GLY A 175 14.33 -3.33 1.84
CA GLY A 175 13.96 -3.51 0.44
C GLY A 175 12.94 -2.47 -0.06
N LEU A 176 12.01 -2.03 0.80
CA LEU A 176 11.04 -0.98 0.47
C LEU A 176 11.70 0.37 0.24
N ILE A 177 12.64 0.80 1.09
CA ILE A 177 13.34 2.08 0.93
C ILE A 177 14.10 2.14 -0.39
N ASP A 178 14.82 1.06 -0.76
CA ASP A 178 15.56 1.02 -2.00
C ASP A 178 14.65 0.95 -3.24
N ALA A 179 13.58 0.18 -3.18
CA ALA A 179 12.57 0.14 -4.24
C ALA A 179 11.88 1.51 -4.44
N MET A 180 11.62 2.24 -3.36
CA MET A 180 11.04 3.59 -3.44
C MET A 180 11.98 4.60 -4.08
N LYS A 181 13.28 4.58 -3.76
CA LYS A 181 14.26 5.45 -4.40
C LYS A 181 14.24 5.27 -5.93
N VAL A 182 14.23 4.03 -6.40
CA VAL A 182 14.19 3.72 -7.84
C VAL A 182 12.89 4.22 -8.49
N LYS A 183 11.75 4.02 -7.84
CA LYS A 183 10.42 4.44 -8.36
C LYS A 183 10.25 5.96 -8.41
N LEU A 184 10.92 6.71 -7.54
CA LEU A 184 10.83 8.17 -7.47
C LEU A 184 11.71 8.89 -8.51
N VAL A 185 12.71 8.23 -9.05
CA VAL A 185 13.63 8.81 -10.05
C VAL A 185 12.89 9.20 -11.35
N ASP A 186 11.89 8.43 -11.75
CA ASP A 186 11.05 8.77 -12.91
C ASP A 186 9.60 8.28 -12.66
N LEU A 187 8.75 9.19 -12.19
CA LEU A 187 7.35 8.90 -11.92
C LEU A 187 6.55 8.54 -13.17
N VAL A 188 6.91 9.15 -14.31
CA VAL A 188 6.24 8.90 -15.61
C VAL A 188 6.59 7.52 -16.13
N ALA A 189 7.87 7.14 -16.11
CA ALA A 189 8.31 5.82 -16.52
C ALA A 189 7.77 4.74 -15.56
N THR A 190 7.81 5.01 -14.27
CA THR A 190 7.24 4.12 -13.24
C THR A 190 5.76 3.87 -13.51
N TRP A 191 4.95 4.92 -13.69
CA TRP A 191 3.52 4.77 -13.96
C TRP A 191 3.23 3.99 -15.25
N ARG A 192 4.01 4.25 -16.33
CA ARG A 192 3.86 3.55 -17.62
C ARG A 192 4.23 2.07 -17.54
N GLY A 193 5.33 1.75 -16.85
CA GLY A 193 5.86 0.39 -16.74
C GLY A 193 5.14 -0.50 -15.72
N SER A 194 4.38 0.10 -14.81
CA SER A 194 3.72 -0.59 -13.70
C SER A 194 2.43 -1.29 -14.13
N GLY A 195 2.10 -2.38 -13.43
CA GLY A 195 0.79 -3.03 -13.48
C GLY A 195 -0.32 -2.18 -12.87
N ILE A 196 -1.58 -2.62 -12.99
CA ILE A 196 -2.73 -1.82 -12.52
C ILE A 196 -2.71 -1.58 -11.01
N SER A 197 -2.30 -2.57 -10.20
CA SER A 197 -2.21 -2.44 -8.74
C SER A 197 -1.21 -1.37 -8.35
N GLU A 198 0.00 -1.45 -8.91
CA GLU A 198 1.09 -0.50 -8.64
C GLU A 198 0.74 0.93 -9.10
N ARG A 199 0.03 1.07 -10.25
CA ARG A 199 -0.48 2.38 -10.70
C ARG A 199 -1.46 2.97 -9.70
N CYS A 200 -2.40 2.16 -9.19
CA CYS A 200 -3.35 2.60 -8.18
C CYS A 200 -2.66 2.97 -6.86
N GLU A 201 -1.66 2.20 -6.44
CA GLU A 201 -0.86 2.49 -5.26
C GLU A 201 -0.11 3.82 -5.41
N LEU A 202 0.58 4.03 -6.53
CA LEU A 202 1.29 5.29 -6.83
C LEU A 202 0.33 6.48 -6.87
N GLN A 203 -0.82 6.33 -7.54
CA GLN A 203 -1.85 7.36 -7.63
C GLN A 203 -2.39 7.75 -6.25
N ASN A 204 -2.73 6.77 -5.42
CA ASN A 204 -3.27 7.01 -4.08
C ASN A 204 -2.20 7.57 -3.13
N ALA A 205 -0.95 7.14 -3.28
CA ALA A 205 0.17 7.67 -2.51
C ALA A 205 0.44 9.15 -2.82
N MET A 206 0.37 9.53 -4.11
CA MET A 206 0.60 10.92 -4.52
C MET A 206 -0.62 11.82 -4.31
N PHE A 207 -1.83 11.28 -4.46
CA PHE A 207 -3.07 12.04 -4.42
C PHE A 207 -4.15 11.23 -3.69
N PRO A 208 -4.10 11.17 -2.33
CA PRO A 208 -5.00 10.33 -1.53
C PRO A 208 -6.48 10.63 -1.76
N GLU A 209 -6.81 11.89 -2.01
CA GLU A 209 -8.19 12.33 -2.25
C GLU A 209 -8.62 12.20 -3.72
N GLY A 210 -7.74 11.68 -4.59
CA GLY A 210 -7.95 11.67 -6.03
C GLY A 210 -7.75 13.03 -6.69
N LEU A 211 -7.92 13.09 -8.01
CA LEU A 211 -7.67 14.29 -8.80
C LEU A 211 -8.96 14.84 -9.44
N PRO A 212 -9.38 16.06 -9.10
CA PRO A 212 -10.50 16.70 -9.79
C PRO A 212 -10.09 17.11 -11.22
N TYR A 213 -10.94 16.78 -12.18
CA TYR A 213 -10.73 17.05 -13.61
C TYR A 213 -11.93 17.77 -14.23
N SER A 214 -11.67 18.77 -15.07
CA SER A 214 -12.67 19.38 -15.93
C SER A 214 -12.23 19.32 -17.38
N GLU A 215 -13.18 19.18 -18.30
CA GLU A 215 -12.88 19.13 -19.75
C GLU A 215 -12.24 20.42 -20.26
N LYS A 216 -12.60 21.58 -19.69
CA LYS A 216 -12.11 22.90 -20.10
C LYS A 216 -10.75 23.25 -19.51
N LYS A 217 -10.50 22.91 -18.24
CA LYS A 217 -9.30 23.33 -17.49
C LYS A 217 -8.26 22.23 -17.32
N GLY A 218 -8.59 20.96 -17.63
CA GLY A 218 -7.76 19.83 -17.32
C GLY A 218 -7.85 19.43 -15.84
N PHE A 219 -6.74 18.94 -15.30
CA PHE A 219 -6.60 18.69 -13.86
C PHE A 219 -6.49 20.01 -13.10
N PHE A 220 -7.18 20.10 -11.98
CA PHE A 220 -6.93 21.17 -11.03
C PHE A 220 -5.61 20.84 -10.32
N GLU A 221 -4.68 21.79 -10.30
CA GLU A 221 -3.47 21.64 -9.52
C GLU A 221 -3.85 21.52 -8.05
N PRO A 222 -3.55 20.40 -7.38
CA PRO A 222 -3.60 20.38 -5.93
C PRO A 222 -2.58 21.43 -5.44
N GLY A 223 -2.93 22.19 -4.41
CA GLY A 223 -2.08 23.28 -3.92
C GLY A 223 -0.64 22.81 -3.69
N LYS A 224 0.32 23.53 -4.24
CA LYS A 224 1.75 23.15 -4.31
C LYS A 224 2.41 22.77 -2.99
N SER A 225 1.81 23.10 -1.84
CA SER A 225 2.41 22.87 -0.53
C SER A 225 1.99 21.55 0.15
N SER A 226 0.84 20.96 -0.19
CA SER A 226 0.37 19.78 0.53
C SER A 226 1.06 18.49 0.05
N LEU A 227 1.26 18.31 -1.24
CA LEU A 227 1.69 17.02 -1.81
C LEU A 227 3.13 16.64 -1.48
N ILE A 228 4.07 17.60 -1.50
CA ILE A 228 5.47 17.32 -1.17
C ILE A 228 5.61 17.04 0.33
N ASN A 229 4.86 17.74 1.15
CA ASN A 229 4.87 17.53 2.60
C ASN A 229 4.14 16.24 2.97
N GLU A 230 2.95 15.97 2.41
CA GLU A 230 2.19 14.75 2.65
C GLU A 230 2.94 13.49 2.16
N PHE A 231 3.61 13.56 1.03
CA PHE A 231 4.45 12.45 0.55
C PHE A 231 5.66 12.23 1.47
N THR A 232 6.24 13.31 1.99
CA THR A 232 7.31 13.24 2.99
C THR A 232 6.80 12.69 4.31
N ASP A 233 5.65 13.17 4.77
CA ASP A 233 5.00 12.73 6.01
C ASP A 233 4.53 11.29 5.90
N MET A 234 4.07 10.86 4.73
CA MET A 234 3.75 9.45 4.44
C MET A 234 4.99 8.56 4.46
N LEU A 235 6.11 9.00 3.88
CA LEU A 235 7.38 8.28 3.99
C LEU A 235 7.86 8.20 5.44
N VAL A 236 7.72 9.28 6.20
CA VAL A 236 8.05 9.31 7.62
C VAL A 236 7.06 8.46 8.42
N ALA A 237 5.77 8.51 8.14
CA ALA A 237 4.76 7.70 8.83
C ALA A 237 4.89 6.20 8.54
N LEU A 238 5.29 5.81 7.33
CA LEU A 238 5.64 4.41 7.00
C LEU A 238 6.91 3.95 7.73
N LEU A 239 7.79 4.89 8.10
CA LEU A 239 9.06 4.61 8.78
C LEU A 239 8.98 4.77 10.30
N VAL A 240 7.99 5.51 10.80
CA VAL A 240 7.78 5.79 12.23
C VAL A 240 6.33 5.42 12.57
N PRO A 241 6.07 4.24 13.12
CA PRO A 241 4.73 3.95 13.65
C PRO A 241 4.41 4.97 14.74
N VAL A 242 3.30 5.67 14.54
CA VAL A 242 2.70 6.51 15.59
C VAL A 242 2.15 5.56 16.66
N TRP A 243 2.60 5.77 17.90
CA TRP A 243 2.15 5.06 19.11
C TRP A 243 0.75 5.49 19.50
#